data_da0bd5360d1471b4cab1cd7ae0a9ac75
#
_entry.id   da0bd5360d1471b4cab1cd7ae0a9ac75
#
_cell.length_a   1.000
_cell.length_b   1.000
_cell.length_c   1.000
_cell.angle_alpha   90.00
_cell.angle_beta   90.00
_cell.angle_gamma   90.00
#
_symmetry.space_group_name_H-M   'P 1'
#
loop_
_entity.id
_entity.type
_entity.pdbx_description
1 polymer ?
#
loop_
_entity_poly.entity_id
_entity_poly.type
_entity_poly.pdbx_seq_one_letter_code
_entity_poly.pdbx_strand_id
1 'polypeptide(L)'
;GNIQRLTTELSHYLQISKLTSCILFVNDGSTDKSEQFIQEACKANKDFFYLSLAQNGGLSAAMKAGIDHIFSAYVGYIDADLQTTPEDFNLLADYVNDYEMVMGIRTGRKDSFVKNMSSRVANGFRRAMTHDGVEDTGCPLKILRTPYAKRIPFFTGMHRFLPALIQLQHGKVKQVPVRHFPRIAGKSKYHLWNRLAGPFKDCFAYRWMKKRYINYEVATNNLGKVH
;
A
#
# COMPACT_ATOMS: atom_id res chain seq x y z
N GLY A 1 12.13 5.04 -18.04
CA GLY A 1 11.15 4.39 -18.93
C GLY A 1 9.76 4.20 -18.35
N ASN A 2 9.61 3.84 -17.07
CA ASN A 2 8.27 3.56 -16.52
C ASN A 2 7.49 4.82 -16.10
N ILE A 3 8.14 5.91 -15.73
CA ILE A 3 7.46 7.09 -15.15
C ILE A 3 6.54 7.75 -16.17
N GLN A 4 6.96 7.92 -17.41
CA GLN A 4 6.12 8.53 -18.45
C GLN A 4 4.84 7.73 -18.71
N ARG A 5 4.95 6.39 -18.78
CA ARG A 5 3.77 5.54 -18.90
C ARG A 5 2.89 5.60 -17.66
N LEU A 6 3.50 5.55 -16.47
CA LEU A 6 2.79 5.66 -15.20
C LEU A 6 2.00 6.97 -15.12
N THR A 7 2.60 8.10 -15.51
CA THR A 7 1.92 9.41 -15.50
C THR A 7 0.75 9.46 -16.48
N THR A 8 0.86 8.82 -17.65
CA THR A 8 -0.25 8.71 -18.61
C THR A 8 -1.41 7.89 -18.03
N GLU A 9 -1.13 6.72 -17.47
CA GLU A 9 -2.13 5.85 -16.84
C GLU A 9 -2.81 6.54 -15.63
N LEU A 10 -2.04 7.25 -14.80
CA LEU A 10 -2.57 8.00 -13.68
C LEU A 10 -3.39 9.23 -14.11
N SER A 11 -2.96 9.94 -15.17
CA SER A 11 -3.76 11.05 -15.73
C SER A 11 -5.09 10.56 -16.26
N HIS A 12 -5.09 9.41 -16.96
CA HIS A 12 -6.33 8.80 -17.41
C HIS A 12 -7.23 8.40 -16.24
N TYR A 13 -6.65 7.76 -15.19
CA TYR A 13 -7.39 7.40 -13.98
C TYR A 13 -8.07 8.60 -13.33
N LEU A 14 -7.39 9.74 -13.21
CA LEU A 14 -7.98 10.95 -12.61
C LEU A 14 -9.24 11.43 -13.35
N GLN A 15 -9.32 11.18 -14.67
CA GLN A 15 -10.51 11.55 -15.47
C GLN A 15 -11.71 10.61 -15.23
N ILE A 16 -11.45 9.35 -14.89
CA ILE A 16 -12.48 8.31 -14.74
C ILE A 16 -12.71 7.89 -13.28
N SER A 17 -11.98 8.49 -12.35
CA SER A 17 -12.05 8.15 -10.92
C SER A 17 -13.44 8.44 -10.34
N LYS A 18 -14.01 7.46 -9.64
CA LYS A 18 -15.25 7.62 -8.87
C LYS A 18 -15.09 8.55 -7.66
N LEU A 19 -13.86 8.76 -7.20
CA LEU A 19 -13.52 9.62 -6.06
C LEU A 19 -12.73 10.83 -6.57
N THR A 20 -13.01 12.02 -6.05
CA THR A 20 -12.12 13.17 -6.28
C THR A 20 -10.74 12.84 -5.74
N SER A 21 -9.75 12.77 -6.63
CA SER A 21 -8.44 12.22 -6.34
C SER A 21 -7.32 13.13 -6.83
N CYS A 22 -6.19 13.06 -6.17
CA CYS A 22 -4.91 13.58 -6.64
C CYS A 22 -3.82 12.50 -6.47
N ILE A 23 -2.68 12.69 -7.09
CA ILE A 23 -1.59 11.72 -7.08
C ILE A 23 -0.40 12.31 -6.31
N LEU A 24 0.09 11.58 -5.33
CA LEU A 24 1.34 11.87 -4.64
C LEU A 24 2.39 10.83 -5.03
N PHE A 25 3.38 11.24 -5.81
CA PHE A 25 4.56 10.43 -6.07
C PHE A 25 5.49 10.48 -4.86
N VAL A 26 5.88 9.34 -4.34
CA VAL A 26 6.88 9.25 -3.28
C VAL A 26 8.15 8.64 -3.86
N ASN A 27 9.18 9.45 -4.02
CA ASN A 27 10.49 9.04 -4.49
C ASN A 27 11.34 8.60 -3.29
N ASP A 28 11.68 7.32 -3.23
CA ASP A 28 12.46 6.71 -2.16
C ASP A 28 13.98 6.86 -2.41
N GLY A 29 14.45 8.10 -2.58
CA GLY A 29 15.86 8.41 -2.77
C GLY A 29 16.46 7.79 -4.04
N SER A 30 15.78 7.89 -5.18
CA SER A 30 16.30 7.40 -6.46
C SER A 30 17.55 8.18 -6.87
N THR A 31 18.54 7.45 -7.40
CA THR A 31 19.81 8.02 -7.89
C THR A 31 19.87 8.20 -9.41
N ASP A 32 18.80 7.81 -10.09
CA ASP A 32 18.63 7.96 -11.53
C ASP A 32 17.77 9.21 -11.88
N LYS A 33 17.39 9.36 -13.14
CA LYS A 33 16.54 10.47 -13.60
C LYS A 33 15.08 10.41 -13.15
N SER A 34 14.71 9.48 -12.24
CA SER A 34 13.32 9.31 -11.81
C SER A 34 12.76 10.58 -11.18
N GLU A 35 13.52 11.23 -10.33
CA GLU A 35 13.10 12.47 -9.67
C GLU A 35 12.81 13.59 -10.66
N GLN A 36 13.68 13.79 -11.65
CA GLN A 36 13.48 14.78 -12.70
C GLN A 36 12.17 14.54 -13.45
N PHE A 37 11.91 13.30 -13.88
CA PHE A 37 10.67 12.94 -14.59
C PHE A 37 9.43 13.15 -13.72
N ILE A 38 9.50 12.85 -12.42
CA ILE A 38 8.40 13.10 -11.48
C ILE A 38 8.13 14.60 -11.38
N GLN A 39 9.16 15.42 -11.22
CA GLN A 39 9.02 16.88 -11.14
C GLN A 39 8.43 17.48 -12.42
N GLU A 40 8.86 17.01 -13.59
CA GLU A 40 8.31 17.41 -14.89
C GLU A 40 6.82 17.04 -14.99
N ALA A 41 6.44 15.82 -14.57
CA ALA A 41 5.05 15.39 -14.55
C ALA A 41 4.18 16.25 -13.62
N CYS A 42 4.69 16.63 -12.44
CA CYS A 42 3.98 17.48 -11.49
C CYS A 42 3.84 18.93 -12.00
N LYS A 43 4.78 19.43 -12.80
CA LYS A 43 4.64 20.72 -13.46
C LYS A 43 3.57 20.71 -14.57
N ALA A 44 3.41 19.58 -15.24
CA ALA A 44 2.46 19.41 -16.34
C ALA A 44 1.02 19.13 -15.88
N ASN A 45 0.80 18.65 -14.65
CA ASN A 45 -0.51 18.29 -14.12
C ASN A 45 -0.68 18.84 -12.69
N LYS A 46 -1.66 19.72 -12.50
CA LYS A 46 -1.96 20.38 -11.20
C LYS A 46 -2.37 19.41 -10.08
N ASP A 47 -2.87 18.24 -10.42
CA ASP A 47 -3.33 17.23 -9.48
C ASP A 47 -2.22 16.20 -9.14
N PHE A 48 -1.00 16.43 -9.63
CA PHE A 48 0.18 15.65 -9.33
C PHE A 48 1.08 16.37 -8.34
N PHE A 49 1.47 15.66 -7.30
CA PHE A 49 2.35 16.12 -6.23
C PHE A 49 3.50 15.14 -6.06
N TYR A 50 4.60 15.56 -5.45
CA TYR A 50 5.70 14.66 -5.15
C TYR A 50 6.32 14.94 -3.78
N LEU A 51 6.91 13.89 -3.23
CA LEU A 51 7.73 13.88 -2.02
C LEU A 51 8.99 13.06 -2.33
N SER A 52 10.16 13.63 -2.10
CA SER A 52 11.45 12.94 -2.26
C SER A 52 12.10 12.74 -0.91
N LEU A 53 12.47 11.49 -0.60
CA LEU A 53 13.26 11.15 0.59
C LEU A 53 14.74 11.48 0.33
N ALA A 54 15.43 11.98 1.34
CA ALA A 54 16.86 12.32 1.24
C ALA A 54 17.75 11.13 0.93
N GLN A 55 17.31 9.92 1.33
CA GLN A 55 18.00 8.65 1.06
C GLN A 55 17.00 7.51 0.95
N ASN A 56 17.41 6.40 0.34
CA ASN A 56 16.57 5.21 0.23
C ASN A 56 16.27 4.62 1.61
N GLY A 57 15.00 4.64 2.00
CA GLY A 57 14.48 4.08 3.25
C GLY A 57 13.68 2.79 3.07
N GLY A 58 13.44 2.39 1.82
CA GLY A 58 12.63 1.24 1.43
C GLY A 58 11.14 1.53 1.45
N LEU A 59 10.38 0.57 0.89
CA LEU A 59 8.94 0.70 0.65
C LEU A 59 8.14 1.16 1.88
N SER A 60 8.43 0.62 3.07
CA SER A 60 7.69 0.98 4.28
C SER A 60 7.94 2.44 4.71
N ALA A 61 9.16 2.95 4.52
CA ALA A 61 9.49 4.35 4.79
C ALA A 61 8.80 5.28 3.79
N ALA A 62 8.82 4.93 2.49
CA ALA A 62 8.13 5.68 1.46
C ALA A 62 6.61 5.73 1.71
N MET A 63 5.99 4.60 2.07
CA MET A 63 4.56 4.57 2.45
C MET A 63 4.27 5.45 3.66
N LYS A 64 5.08 5.35 4.71
CA LYS A 64 4.93 6.19 5.90
C LYS A 64 5.00 7.66 5.54
N ALA A 65 6.04 8.07 4.80
CA ALA A 65 6.21 9.45 4.39
C ALA A 65 5.00 9.97 3.60
N GLY A 66 4.48 9.18 2.65
CA GLY A 66 3.27 9.52 1.92
C GLY A 66 2.07 9.70 2.84
N ILE A 67 1.81 8.74 3.74
CA ILE A 67 0.66 8.77 4.67
C ILE A 67 0.75 9.94 5.66
N ASP A 68 1.93 10.27 6.15
CA ASP A 68 2.12 11.38 7.09
C ASP A 68 1.77 12.74 6.48
N HIS A 69 1.98 12.91 5.16
CA HIS A 69 1.82 14.18 4.45
C HIS A 69 0.49 14.35 3.72
N ILE A 70 -0.46 13.43 3.87
CA ILE A 70 -1.79 13.55 3.27
C ILE A 70 -2.84 14.00 4.28
N PHE A 71 -3.89 14.68 3.77
CA PHE A 71 -5.03 15.19 4.56
C PHE A 71 -6.38 14.73 3.99
N SER A 72 -6.40 13.97 2.90
CA SER A 72 -7.60 13.40 2.28
C SER A 72 -8.29 12.39 3.21
N ALA A 73 -9.58 12.14 3.00
CA ALA A 73 -10.35 11.14 3.76
C ALA A 73 -9.82 9.70 3.56
N TYR A 74 -9.30 9.43 2.37
CA TYR A 74 -8.76 8.12 1.98
C TYR A 74 -7.36 8.28 1.38
N VAL A 75 -6.54 7.23 1.50
CA VAL A 75 -5.27 7.08 0.81
C VAL A 75 -5.29 5.82 -0.04
N GLY A 76 -5.06 5.97 -1.34
CA GLY A 76 -4.80 4.88 -2.26
C GLY A 76 -3.29 4.58 -2.34
N TYR A 77 -2.92 3.32 -2.44
CA TYR A 77 -1.54 2.88 -2.66
C TYR A 77 -1.45 1.98 -3.88
N ILE A 78 -0.47 2.24 -4.73
CA ILE A 78 -0.13 1.45 -5.92
C ILE A 78 1.39 1.48 -6.17
N ASP A 79 1.96 0.36 -6.63
CA ASP A 79 3.37 0.31 -7.04
C ASP A 79 3.57 0.96 -8.42
N ALA A 80 4.68 1.66 -8.60
CA ALA A 80 5.03 2.35 -9.84
C ALA A 80 5.44 1.40 -11.00
N ASP A 81 5.39 0.08 -10.81
CA ASP A 81 5.81 -0.91 -11.80
C ASP A 81 4.69 -1.35 -12.77
N LEU A 82 3.48 -0.81 -12.58
CA LEU A 82 2.30 -1.07 -13.41
C LEU A 82 1.94 -2.56 -13.55
N GLN A 83 2.23 -3.37 -12.53
CA GLN A 83 1.72 -4.73 -12.44
C GLN A 83 0.23 -4.79 -12.06
N THR A 84 -0.32 -3.68 -11.59
CA THR A 84 -1.76 -3.42 -11.42
C THR A 84 -2.11 -2.12 -12.13
N THR A 85 -3.36 -1.95 -12.53
CA THR A 85 -3.81 -0.72 -13.20
C THR A 85 -4.47 0.24 -12.23
N PRO A 86 -4.22 1.56 -12.33
CA PRO A 86 -4.91 2.56 -11.53
C PRO A 86 -6.44 2.55 -11.69
N GLU A 87 -6.97 2.15 -12.85
CA GLU A 87 -8.40 2.05 -13.10
C GLU A 87 -9.12 1.14 -12.10
N ASP A 88 -8.45 0.07 -11.64
CA ASP A 88 -9.03 -0.88 -10.69
C ASP A 88 -9.27 -0.29 -9.29
N PHE A 89 -8.76 0.93 -9.01
CA PHE A 89 -9.21 1.67 -7.82
C PHE A 89 -10.72 1.93 -7.83
N ASN A 90 -11.33 2.06 -8.99
CA ASN A 90 -12.78 2.23 -9.10
C ASN A 90 -13.57 0.99 -8.61
N LEU A 91 -12.99 -0.21 -8.69
CA LEU A 91 -13.58 -1.43 -8.12
C LEU A 91 -13.49 -1.41 -6.58
N LEU A 92 -12.41 -0.86 -6.05
CA LEU A 92 -12.21 -0.74 -4.61
C LEU A 92 -13.06 0.39 -4.02
N ALA A 93 -13.24 1.48 -4.77
CA ALA A 93 -13.98 2.66 -4.35
C ALA A 93 -15.44 2.35 -3.96
N ASP A 94 -16.05 1.32 -4.55
CA ASP A 94 -17.42 0.92 -4.25
C ASP A 94 -17.61 0.44 -2.79
N TYR A 95 -16.53 0.13 -2.06
CA TYR A 95 -16.57 -0.43 -0.72
C TYR A 95 -15.95 0.47 0.36
N VAL A 96 -15.42 1.66 0.02
CA VAL A 96 -14.68 2.50 0.99
C VAL A 96 -15.55 3.06 2.11
N ASN A 97 -16.87 3.12 1.92
CA ASN A 97 -17.79 3.59 2.95
C ASN A 97 -18.03 2.56 4.07
N ASP A 98 -17.92 1.25 3.75
CA ASP A 98 -18.25 0.14 4.65
C ASP A 98 -17.02 -0.51 5.29
N TYR A 99 -15.83 -0.23 4.76
CA TYR A 99 -14.57 -0.84 5.18
C TYR A 99 -13.47 0.20 5.40
N GLU A 100 -12.64 -0.02 6.40
CA GLU A 100 -11.49 0.85 6.71
C GLU A 100 -10.32 0.59 5.79
N MET A 101 -10.27 -0.60 5.19
CA MET A 101 -9.33 -0.94 4.13
C MET A 101 -10.00 -1.79 3.07
N VAL A 102 -9.85 -1.40 1.81
CA VAL A 102 -10.21 -2.20 0.64
C VAL A 102 -8.94 -2.50 -0.13
N MET A 103 -8.71 -3.75 -0.48
CA MET A 103 -7.49 -4.17 -1.16
C MET A 103 -7.76 -5.12 -2.31
N GLY A 104 -6.91 -5.07 -3.31
CA GLY A 104 -6.97 -5.99 -4.43
C GLY A 104 -6.54 -7.42 -4.05
N ILE A 105 -7.15 -8.41 -4.68
CA ILE A 105 -6.65 -9.78 -4.79
C ILE A 105 -6.36 -10.06 -6.26
N ARG A 106 -5.11 -10.40 -6.57
CA ARG A 106 -4.67 -10.58 -7.95
C ARG A 106 -5.22 -11.86 -8.54
N THR A 107 -6.00 -11.74 -9.61
CA THR A 107 -6.53 -12.88 -10.37
C THR A 107 -5.65 -13.20 -11.58
N GLY A 108 -5.63 -14.45 -12.01
CA GLY A 108 -4.94 -14.87 -13.24
C GLY A 108 -3.41 -14.88 -13.18
N ARG A 109 -2.79 -14.96 -11.99
CA ARG A 109 -1.33 -15.03 -11.86
C ARG A 109 -0.74 -16.22 -12.60
N LYS A 110 0.10 -15.96 -13.61
CA LYS A 110 0.91 -16.95 -14.33
C LYS A 110 2.33 -17.03 -13.77
N ASP A 111 2.48 -17.20 -12.45
CA ASP A 111 3.78 -17.39 -11.81
C ASP A 111 4.28 -18.83 -11.96
N SER A 112 5.62 -19.04 -11.94
CA SER A 112 6.18 -20.38 -11.98
C SER A 112 5.75 -21.21 -10.75
N PHE A 113 5.63 -22.51 -10.90
CA PHE A 113 5.19 -23.44 -9.85
C PHE A 113 5.95 -23.26 -8.52
N VAL A 114 7.28 -23.08 -8.58
CA VAL A 114 8.14 -22.87 -7.40
C VAL A 114 7.83 -21.58 -6.68
N LYS A 115 7.57 -20.47 -7.43
CA LYS A 115 7.16 -19.18 -6.82
C LYS A 115 5.78 -19.29 -6.17
N ASN A 116 4.86 -20.01 -6.79
CA ASN A 116 3.53 -20.22 -6.26
C ASN A 116 3.56 -21.04 -4.97
N MET A 117 4.37 -22.12 -4.91
CA MET A 117 4.49 -22.95 -3.73
C MET A 117 5.12 -22.18 -2.56
N SER A 118 6.25 -21.49 -2.77
CA SER A 118 6.89 -20.70 -1.72
C SER A 118 6.00 -19.57 -1.21
N SER A 119 5.24 -18.92 -2.11
CA SER A 119 4.26 -17.90 -1.71
C SER A 119 3.10 -18.48 -0.90
N ARG A 120 2.62 -19.68 -1.26
CA ARG A 120 1.54 -20.35 -0.51
C ARG A 120 1.98 -20.70 0.91
N VAL A 121 3.18 -21.26 1.08
CA VAL A 121 3.74 -21.60 2.40
C VAL A 121 3.92 -20.33 3.24
N ALA A 122 4.56 -19.29 2.69
CA ALA A 122 4.79 -18.03 3.40
C ALA A 122 3.47 -17.33 3.78
N ASN A 123 2.49 -17.27 2.87
CA ASN A 123 1.17 -16.71 3.16
C ASN A 123 0.37 -17.57 4.13
N GLY A 124 0.48 -18.89 4.07
CA GLY A 124 -0.14 -19.81 5.01
C GLY A 124 0.38 -19.59 6.44
N PHE A 125 1.71 -19.53 6.59
CA PHE A 125 2.33 -19.22 7.88
C PHE A 125 1.91 -17.85 8.41
N ARG A 126 1.97 -16.81 7.57
CA ARG A 126 1.52 -15.47 7.95
C ARG A 126 0.06 -15.48 8.42
N ARG A 127 -0.85 -16.09 7.65
CA ARG A 127 -2.28 -16.19 8.02
C ARG A 127 -2.49 -16.90 9.36
N ALA A 128 -1.75 -17.98 9.59
CA ALA A 128 -1.81 -18.70 10.87
C ALA A 128 -1.30 -17.85 12.05
N MET A 129 -0.36 -16.93 11.80
CA MET A 129 0.20 -16.06 12.82
C MET A 129 -0.62 -14.78 13.05
N THR A 130 -1.20 -14.20 11.99
CA THR A 130 -1.94 -12.94 12.05
C THR A 130 -3.43 -13.14 12.29
N HIS A 131 -4.01 -14.25 11.81
CA HIS A 131 -5.44 -14.52 11.78
C HIS A 131 -6.24 -13.41 11.06
N ASP A 132 -5.65 -12.82 10.00
CA ASP A 132 -6.24 -11.69 9.28
C ASP A 132 -7.24 -12.10 8.18
N GLY A 133 -7.34 -13.37 7.82
CA GLY A 133 -8.24 -13.89 6.80
C GLY A 133 -7.91 -13.46 5.37
N VAL A 134 -6.77 -12.78 5.15
CA VAL A 134 -6.40 -12.20 3.86
C VAL A 134 -5.56 -13.15 3.03
N GLU A 135 -5.93 -13.31 1.75
CA GLU A 135 -5.27 -14.24 0.83
C GLU A 135 -4.04 -13.63 0.15
N ASP A 136 -4.12 -12.41 -0.35
CA ASP A 136 -3.05 -11.78 -1.12
C ASP A 136 -2.61 -10.43 -0.54
N THR A 137 -1.80 -10.46 0.52
CA THR A 137 -1.22 -9.22 1.09
C THR A 137 -0.20 -8.53 0.18
N GLY A 138 0.31 -9.26 -0.81
CA GLY A 138 1.30 -8.76 -1.76
C GLY A 138 0.71 -7.94 -2.91
N CYS A 139 -0.62 -7.85 -3.04
CA CYS A 139 -1.23 -6.94 -4.02
C CYS A 139 -0.95 -5.49 -3.60
N PRO A 140 -0.37 -4.65 -4.48
CA PRO A 140 -0.08 -3.26 -4.12
C PRO A 140 -1.35 -2.40 -4.07
N LEU A 141 -2.38 -2.74 -4.83
CA LEU A 141 -3.57 -1.91 -4.96
C LEU A 141 -4.42 -1.94 -3.68
N LYS A 142 -4.48 -0.83 -2.96
CA LYS A 142 -5.17 -0.70 -1.67
C LYS A 142 -5.73 0.71 -1.50
N ILE A 143 -6.90 0.81 -0.86
CA ILE A 143 -7.46 2.07 -0.34
C ILE A 143 -7.64 1.90 1.18
N LEU A 144 -7.18 2.88 1.95
CA LEU A 144 -7.33 2.91 3.40
C LEU A 144 -8.01 4.21 3.82
N ARG A 145 -8.82 4.17 4.87
CA ARG A 145 -9.25 5.40 5.56
C ARG A 145 -8.05 6.05 6.24
N THR A 146 -7.81 7.31 5.94
CA THR A 146 -6.62 8.04 6.41
C THR A 146 -6.43 8.03 7.93
N PRO A 147 -7.46 8.20 8.78
CA PRO A 147 -7.29 8.10 10.23
C PRO A 147 -6.74 6.74 10.70
N TYR A 148 -7.16 5.65 10.05
CA TYR A 148 -6.63 4.32 10.33
C TYR A 148 -5.21 4.14 9.80
N ALA A 149 -4.93 4.63 8.58
CA ALA A 149 -3.59 4.59 8.00
C ALA A 149 -2.56 5.34 8.87
N LYS A 150 -2.91 6.51 9.38
CA LYS A 150 -2.03 7.32 10.25
C LYS A 150 -1.73 6.67 11.62
N ARG A 151 -2.61 5.85 12.14
CA ARG A 151 -2.42 5.13 13.41
C ARG A 151 -1.70 3.79 13.28
N ILE A 152 -1.33 3.37 12.06
CA ILE A 152 -0.57 2.13 11.86
C ILE A 152 0.79 2.25 12.58
N PRO A 153 1.18 1.28 13.41
CA PRO A 153 2.53 1.22 13.96
C PRO A 153 3.51 0.82 12.84
N PHE A 154 4.22 1.82 12.30
CA PHE A 154 5.12 1.63 11.18
C PHE A 154 6.45 0.99 11.60
N PHE A 155 6.85 -0.06 10.89
CA PHE A 155 8.15 -0.72 10.98
C PHE A 155 8.58 -1.22 9.60
N THR A 156 9.88 -1.47 9.41
CA THR A 156 10.40 -1.98 8.14
C THR A 156 9.77 -3.33 7.80
N GLY A 157 9.18 -3.47 6.61
CA GLY A 157 8.48 -4.70 6.19
C GLY A 157 6.99 -4.75 6.50
N MET A 158 6.44 -3.73 7.21
CA MET A 158 5.05 -3.71 7.67
C MET A 158 4.02 -3.75 6.53
N HIS A 159 4.38 -3.35 5.31
CA HIS A 159 3.48 -3.34 4.15
C HIS A 159 2.82 -4.71 3.89
N ARG A 160 3.44 -5.81 4.36
CA ARG A 160 2.88 -7.18 4.28
C ARG A 160 1.83 -7.46 5.35
N PHE A 161 1.76 -6.63 6.39
CA PHE A 161 0.88 -6.78 7.55
C PHE A 161 -0.23 -5.73 7.59
N LEU A 162 -0.34 -4.87 6.58
CA LEU A 162 -1.32 -3.79 6.54
C LEU A 162 -2.74 -4.24 6.92
N PRO A 163 -3.31 -5.33 6.35
CA PRO A 163 -4.63 -5.78 6.73
C PRO A 163 -4.72 -6.14 8.22
N ALA A 164 -3.73 -6.88 8.72
CA ALA A 164 -3.68 -7.27 10.12
C ALA A 164 -3.53 -6.06 11.06
N LEU A 165 -2.76 -5.04 10.65
CA LEU A 165 -2.58 -3.80 11.41
C LEU A 165 -3.83 -2.89 11.41
N ILE A 166 -4.63 -2.93 10.35
CA ILE A 166 -5.95 -2.28 10.32
C ILE A 166 -6.93 -3.01 11.23
N GLN A 167 -6.96 -4.36 11.17
CA GLN A 167 -7.82 -5.17 12.05
C GLN A 167 -7.43 -5.05 13.53
N LEU A 168 -6.15 -4.79 13.82
CA LEU A 168 -5.67 -4.51 15.17
C LEU A 168 -6.33 -3.28 15.79
N GLN A 169 -6.75 -2.33 14.95
CA GLN A 169 -7.51 -1.13 15.29
C GLN A 169 -9.03 -1.34 15.19
N HIS A 170 -9.52 -2.59 15.15
CA HIS A 170 -10.92 -2.96 14.91
C HIS A 170 -11.47 -2.56 13.52
N GLY A 171 -10.59 -2.18 12.58
CA GLY A 171 -10.98 -1.87 11.21
C GLY A 171 -11.33 -3.11 10.39
N LYS A 172 -12.34 -2.98 9.54
CA LYS A 172 -12.79 -4.02 8.61
C LYS A 172 -11.97 -3.98 7.32
N VAL A 173 -11.64 -5.16 6.78
CA VAL A 173 -10.86 -5.29 5.55
C VAL A 173 -11.68 -6.05 4.51
N LYS A 174 -11.75 -5.52 3.28
CA LYS A 174 -12.38 -6.14 2.12
C LYS A 174 -11.35 -6.47 1.07
N GLN A 175 -11.45 -7.66 0.47
CA GLN A 175 -10.68 -8.05 -0.70
C GLN A 175 -11.57 -8.00 -1.94
N VAL A 176 -11.05 -7.44 -3.05
CA VAL A 176 -11.75 -7.28 -4.33
C VAL A 176 -10.85 -7.83 -5.44
N PRO A 177 -11.35 -8.69 -6.34
CA PRO A 177 -10.58 -9.18 -7.48
C PRO A 177 -10.12 -8.02 -8.37
N VAL A 178 -8.82 -7.99 -8.71
CA VAL A 178 -8.21 -6.98 -9.58
C VAL A 178 -7.35 -7.62 -10.65
N ARG A 179 -7.13 -6.90 -11.75
CA ARG A 179 -6.28 -7.33 -12.87
C ARG A 179 -4.82 -7.36 -12.43
N HIS A 180 -4.07 -8.29 -12.99
CA HIS A 180 -2.62 -8.39 -12.78
C HIS A 180 -1.90 -8.56 -14.10
N PHE A 181 -0.89 -7.73 -14.33
CA PHE A 181 -0.11 -7.67 -15.56
C PHE A 181 1.35 -8.12 -15.31
N PRO A 182 2.00 -8.70 -16.30
CA PRO A 182 3.44 -8.96 -16.25
C PRO A 182 4.21 -7.65 -16.09
N ARG A 183 5.31 -7.68 -15.34
CA ARG A 183 6.23 -6.55 -15.25
C ARG A 183 6.85 -6.27 -16.62
N ILE A 184 6.78 -5.01 -17.06
CA ILE A 184 7.27 -4.60 -18.39
C ILE A 184 8.73 -4.17 -18.32
N ALA A 185 9.19 -3.55 -17.22
CA ALA A 185 10.56 -3.10 -17.05
C ALA A 185 11.04 -3.24 -15.60
N GLY A 186 12.37 -3.28 -15.41
CA GLY A 186 13.02 -3.44 -14.12
C GLY A 186 13.31 -4.90 -13.75
N LYS A 187 14.38 -5.10 -12.97
CA LYS A 187 14.75 -6.41 -12.40
C LYS A 187 14.29 -6.48 -10.95
N SER A 188 13.78 -7.64 -10.53
CA SER A 188 13.47 -7.87 -9.11
C SER A 188 14.78 -7.85 -8.29
N LYS A 189 14.91 -6.91 -7.36
CA LYS A 189 16.07 -6.74 -6.48
C LYS A 189 16.11 -7.75 -5.31
N TYR A 190 15.14 -8.69 -5.23
CA TYR A 190 14.98 -9.55 -4.05
C TYR A 190 15.54 -10.96 -4.27
N HIS A 191 16.48 -11.39 -3.43
CA HIS A 191 16.92 -12.78 -3.30
C HIS A 191 15.97 -13.60 -2.41
N LEU A 192 15.83 -14.90 -2.68
CA LEU A 192 14.87 -15.81 -2.02
C LEU A 192 15.00 -15.84 -0.48
N TRP A 193 16.21 -15.86 0.06
CA TRP A 193 16.46 -15.94 1.49
C TRP A 193 16.03 -14.68 2.26
N ASN A 194 16.25 -13.49 1.69
CA ASN A 194 15.80 -12.23 2.28
C ASN A 194 14.27 -12.07 2.28
N ARG A 195 13.58 -12.86 1.43
CA ARG A 195 12.11 -12.85 1.34
C ARG A 195 11.43 -13.68 2.43
N LEU A 196 12.12 -14.60 3.08
CA LEU A 196 11.54 -15.53 4.05
C LEU A 196 11.90 -15.19 5.50
N ALA A 197 13.16 -14.87 5.78
CA ALA A 197 13.64 -14.68 7.15
C ALA A 197 13.07 -13.41 7.82
N GLY A 198 13.01 -12.28 7.10
CA GLY A 198 12.44 -11.05 7.62
C GLY A 198 10.94 -11.20 7.96
N PRO A 199 10.07 -11.54 7.01
CA PRO A 199 8.65 -11.75 7.27
C PRO A 199 8.33 -12.78 8.34
N PHE A 200 9.18 -13.80 8.50
CA PHE A 200 9.03 -14.78 9.58
C PHE A 200 9.18 -14.13 10.96
N LYS A 201 10.26 -13.35 11.17
CA LYS A 201 10.48 -12.60 12.41
C LYS A 201 9.36 -11.57 12.65
N ASP A 202 8.93 -10.89 11.62
CA ASP A 202 7.87 -9.89 11.67
C ASP A 202 6.53 -10.48 12.14
N CYS A 203 6.24 -11.76 11.85
CA CYS A 203 5.06 -12.44 12.36
C CYS A 203 5.06 -12.55 13.90
N PHE A 204 6.21 -12.83 14.51
CA PHE A 204 6.32 -12.86 15.98
C PHE A 204 6.21 -11.46 16.57
N ALA A 205 6.84 -10.46 15.94
CA ALA A 205 6.70 -9.06 16.34
C ALA A 205 5.24 -8.60 16.29
N TYR A 206 4.50 -8.96 15.24
CA TYR A 206 3.07 -8.69 15.14
C TYR A 206 2.28 -9.37 16.27
N ARG A 207 2.54 -10.65 16.59
CA ARG A 207 1.86 -11.34 17.70
C ARG A 207 2.13 -10.69 19.05
N TRP A 208 3.37 -10.27 19.30
CA TRP A 208 3.72 -9.52 20.48
C TRP A 208 2.96 -8.20 20.54
N MET A 209 2.94 -7.43 19.45
CA MET A 209 2.22 -6.18 19.31
C MET A 209 0.72 -6.38 19.55
N LYS A 210 0.11 -7.39 18.92
CA LYS A 210 -1.33 -7.71 19.07
C LYS A 210 -1.76 -7.90 20.52
N LYS A 211 -0.89 -8.47 21.36
CA LYS A 211 -1.18 -8.65 22.80
C LYS A 211 -1.05 -7.37 23.62
N ARG A 212 -0.42 -6.33 23.07
CA ARG A 212 -0.05 -5.10 23.80
C ARG A 212 -0.56 -3.83 23.14
N TYR A 213 -1.28 -3.97 22.05
CA TYR A 213 -1.83 -2.83 21.33
C TYR A 213 -2.91 -2.14 22.17
N ILE A 214 -2.81 -0.82 22.30
CA ILE A 214 -3.76 -0.03 23.09
C ILE A 214 -4.84 0.51 22.15
N ASN A 215 -6.07 0.04 22.33
CA ASN A 215 -7.26 0.66 21.76
C ASN A 215 -8.01 1.38 22.85
N TYR A 216 -8.45 2.61 22.58
CA TYR A 216 -9.30 3.37 23.49
C TYR A 216 -10.29 4.24 22.72
N GLU A 217 -11.41 4.54 23.34
CA GLU A 217 -12.39 5.51 22.86
C GLU A 217 -12.53 6.61 23.90
N VAL A 218 -12.54 7.87 23.45
CA VAL A 218 -12.78 9.01 24.32
C VAL A 218 -14.28 9.23 24.44
N ALA A 219 -14.85 8.93 25.60
CA ALA A 219 -16.28 9.08 25.83
C ALA A 219 -16.70 10.56 25.87
N THR A 220 -15.91 11.41 26.51
CA THR A 220 -16.19 12.86 26.62
C THR A 220 -14.89 13.65 26.62
N ASN A 221 -14.91 14.85 26.08
CA ASN A 221 -13.82 15.81 26.20
C ASN A 221 -14.35 17.25 26.14
N ASN A 222 -13.54 18.19 26.61
CA ASN A 222 -13.79 19.64 26.53
C ASN A 222 -12.72 20.37 25.70
N LEU A 223 -11.95 19.66 24.88
CA LEU A 223 -10.78 20.21 24.17
C LEU A 223 -11.15 21.22 23.08
N GLY A 224 -12.43 21.31 22.71
CA GLY A 224 -12.84 22.12 21.56
C GLY A 224 -12.28 21.54 20.25
N LYS A 225 -12.60 22.15 19.11
CA LYS A 225 -11.90 21.88 17.85
C LYS A 225 -10.58 22.68 17.89
N VAL A 226 -9.51 22.05 18.35
CA VAL A 226 -8.17 22.56 18.13
C VAL A 226 -7.88 22.38 16.63
N HIS A 227 -7.85 23.49 15.91
CA HIS A 227 -7.52 23.56 14.47
C HIS A 227 -6.02 23.48 14.26
#